data_d1cd4c5fa0eceeb674e477957ab10921
#
_entry.id   d1cd4c5fa0eceeb674e477957ab10921
#
_cell.length_a   1.000
_cell.length_b   1.000
_cell.length_c   1.000
_cell.angle_alpha   90.00
_cell.angle_beta   90.00
_cell.angle_gamma   90.00
#
_symmetry.space_group_name_H-M   'P 1'
#
loop_
_entity.id
_entity.type
_entity.pdbx_description
1 polymer ?
#
loop_
_entity_poly.entity_id
_entity_poly.type
_entity_poly.pdbx_seq_one_letter_code
_entity_poly.pdbx_strand_id
1 'polypeptide(L)'
;MLIGHSIDVMPLMLAIKRRPNLWKEDTYLRDYPQGPFKDVESIMLRFPFKGVYETEAELKNHLSTYDQHESIDYPPYAKLPEARSIVMFLMAQVGGERLGRVMINKIRPGGRIYPHVDTPSHTEYYSRFHVVLQSAPGVDFRAGDEHVYMGVGEAWWFNNAKEHEVINNSGVDRIHMICDVKTSK
;
A
#
# COMPACT_ATOMS: atom_id res chain seq x y z
N MET A 1 13.21 5.83 6.56
CA MET A 1 13.26 6.37 7.95
C MET A 1 12.20 5.68 8.79
N LEU A 2 12.57 5.12 9.91
CA LEU A 2 11.62 4.60 10.92
C LEU A 2 10.89 5.77 11.58
N ILE A 3 9.56 5.72 11.61
CA ILE A 3 8.71 6.78 12.18
C ILE A 3 7.88 6.32 13.38
N GLY A 4 7.77 5.01 13.60
CA GLY A 4 7.05 4.42 14.73
C GLY A 4 7.36 2.95 14.88
N HIS A 5 7.16 2.43 16.08
CA HIS A 5 7.35 1.02 16.43
C HIS A 5 6.30 0.56 17.44
N SER A 6 6.28 -0.73 17.73
CA SER A 6 5.36 -1.35 18.70
C SER A 6 3.87 -1.17 18.36
N ILE A 7 3.55 -1.03 17.06
CA ILE A 7 2.17 -0.97 16.59
C ILE A 7 1.55 -2.37 16.76
N ASP A 8 0.42 -2.45 17.46
CA ASP A 8 -0.31 -3.73 17.58
C ASP A 8 -1.02 -4.04 16.26
N VAL A 9 -0.39 -4.90 15.46
CA VAL A 9 -0.91 -5.35 14.16
C VAL A 9 -1.68 -6.67 14.25
N MET A 10 -1.67 -7.31 15.42
CA MET A 10 -2.24 -8.64 15.59
C MET A 10 -3.76 -8.68 15.34
N PRO A 11 -4.59 -7.72 15.82
CA PRO A 11 -6.02 -7.73 15.52
C PRO A 11 -6.31 -7.74 14.03
N LEU A 12 -5.61 -6.88 13.25
CA LEU A 12 -5.77 -6.82 11.79
C LEU A 12 -5.30 -8.11 11.11
N MET A 13 -4.16 -8.66 11.52
CA MET A 13 -3.65 -9.92 10.96
C MET A 13 -4.60 -11.09 11.21
N LEU A 14 -5.22 -11.18 12.39
CA LEU A 14 -6.24 -12.18 12.68
C LEU A 14 -7.51 -11.98 11.86
N ALA A 15 -7.94 -10.73 11.66
CA ALA A 15 -9.09 -10.42 10.83
C ALA A 15 -8.87 -10.82 9.36
N ILE A 16 -7.67 -10.55 8.81
CA ILE A 16 -7.27 -10.97 7.46
C ILE A 16 -7.25 -12.50 7.34
N LYS A 17 -6.65 -13.21 8.31
CA LYS A 17 -6.60 -14.67 8.30
C LYS A 17 -7.98 -15.33 8.32
N ARG A 18 -8.97 -14.71 8.96
CA ARG A 18 -10.37 -15.18 8.96
C ARG A 18 -11.08 -14.93 7.65
N ARG A 19 -10.53 -14.10 6.75
CA ARG A 19 -11.15 -13.68 5.48
C ARG A 19 -10.19 -13.86 4.29
N PRO A 20 -9.70 -15.10 4.02
CA PRO A 20 -8.68 -15.34 2.99
C PRO A 20 -9.12 -14.95 1.58
N ASN A 21 -10.44 -14.87 1.33
CA ASN A 21 -10.98 -14.48 0.03
C ASN A 21 -10.69 -13.03 -0.33
N LEU A 22 -10.41 -12.15 0.66
CA LEU A 22 -10.08 -10.74 0.40
C LEU A 22 -8.87 -10.59 -0.51
N TRP A 23 -7.91 -11.51 -0.48
CA TRP A 23 -6.73 -11.51 -1.36
C TRP A 23 -7.04 -11.75 -2.85
N LYS A 24 -8.26 -12.18 -3.16
CA LYS A 24 -8.71 -12.51 -4.51
C LYS A 24 -9.76 -11.54 -5.05
N GLU A 25 -10.26 -10.62 -4.21
CA GLU A 25 -11.34 -9.70 -4.60
C GLU A 25 -10.86 -8.61 -5.55
N ASP A 26 -9.57 -8.23 -5.48
CA ASP A 26 -8.99 -7.20 -6.34
C ASP A 26 -7.62 -7.64 -6.85
N THR A 27 -7.49 -7.76 -8.16
CA THR A 27 -6.26 -8.20 -8.83
C THR A 27 -5.63 -7.10 -9.69
N TYR A 28 -6.18 -5.89 -9.62
CA TYR A 28 -5.83 -4.77 -10.49
C TYR A 28 -4.33 -4.49 -10.56
N LEU A 29 -3.65 -4.41 -9.41
CA LEU A 29 -2.21 -4.13 -9.38
C LEU A 29 -1.39 -5.26 -9.98
N ARG A 30 -1.75 -6.51 -9.70
CA ARG A 30 -1.05 -7.70 -10.18
C ARG A 30 -1.21 -7.88 -11.68
N ASP A 31 -2.43 -7.67 -12.17
CA ASP A 31 -2.79 -7.98 -13.55
C ASP A 31 -2.51 -6.80 -14.50
N TYR A 32 -1.99 -5.67 -13.98
CA TYR A 32 -1.57 -4.55 -14.82
C TYR A 32 -0.29 -4.91 -15.59
N PRO A 33 -0.34 -5.05 -16.93
CA PRO A 33 0.72 -5.72 -17.72
C PRO A 33 2.10 -5.08 -17.62
N GLN A 34 2.15 -3.77 -17.38
CA GLN A 34 3.39 -2.96 -17.33
C GLN A 34 3.78 -2.63 -15.88
N GLY A 35 3.03 -3.15 -14.90
CA GLY A 35 3.25 -2.86 -13.49
C GLY A 35 4.35 -3.73 -12.87
N PRO A 36 4.97 -3.24 -11.79
CA PRO A 36 6.01 -3.97 -11.06
C PRO A 36 5.46 -5.02 -10.10
N PHE A 37 4.12 -5.24 -10.04
CA PHE A 37 3.41 -5.92 -8.95
C PHE A 37 2.91 -7.33 -9.30
N LYS A 38 3.43 -7.98 -10.33
CA LYS A 38 2.93 -9.31 -10.77
C LYS A 38 2.96 -10.39 -9.69
N ASP A 39 3.87 -10.29 -8.72
CA ASP A 39 4.00 -11.25 -7.60
C ASP A 39 3.27 -10.77 -6.32
N VAL A 40 2.43 -9.73 -6.43
CA VAL A 40 1.76 -9.12 -5.29
C VAL A 40 0.28 -9.48 -5.26
N GLU A 41 -0.19 -9.98 -4.12
CA GLU A 41 -1.61 -10.05 -3.81
C GLU A 41 -1.97 -8.83 -2.94
N SER A 42 -3.09 -8.17 -3.27
CA SER A 42 -3.48 -6.93 -2.59
C SER A 42 -4.90 -7.00 -2.03
N ILE A 43 -5.09 -6.41 -0.84
CA ILE A 43 -6.41 -6.06 -0.31
C ILE A 43 -6.52 -4.54 -0.41
N MET A 44 -7.41 -4.07 -1.28
CA MET A 44 -7.63 -2.66 -1.53
C MET A 44 -8.61 -2.10 -0.49
N LEU A 45 -8.12 -1.24 0.42
CA LEU A 45 -8.96 -0.59 1.43
C LEU A 45 -9.44 0.78 0.96
N ARG A 46 -8.55 1.60 0.41
CA ARG A 46 -8.85 2.88 -0.22
C ARG A 46 -8.04 3.03 -1.50
N PHE A 47 -8.68 3.51 -2.55
CA PHE A 47 -8.01 3.71 -3.84
C PHE A 47 -8.80 4.73 -4.68
N PRO A 48 -8.21 5.38 -5.70
CA PRO A 48 -8.97 6.14 -6.67
C PRO A 48 -10.08 5.31 -7.31
N PHE A 49 -11.16 5.96 -7.68
CA PHE A 49 -12.27 5.29 -8.33
C PHE A 49 -11.81 4.62 -9.63
N LYS A 50 -12.12 3.33 -9.75
CA LYS A 50 -11.86 2.54 -10.96
C LYS A 50 -13.15 2.48 -11.76
N GLY A 51 -13.30 3.36 -12.73
CA GLY A 51 -14.46 3.37 -13.62
C GLY A 51 -14.32 2.33 -14.73
N VAL A 52 -15.44 1.73 -15.12
CA VAL A 52 -15.59 1.02 -16.40
C VAL A 52 -16.40 1.95 -17.30
N TYR A 53 -15.90 2.25 -18.48
CA TYR A 53 -16.53 3.16 -19.44
C TYR A 53 -16.89 2.38 -20.69
N GLU A 54 -18.14 2.49 -21.12
CA GLU A 54 -18.63 1.82 -22.33
C GLU A 54 -18.42 2.71 -23.58
N THR A 55 -18.29 4.02 -23.36
CA THR A 55 -18.14 5.00 -24.44
C THR A 55 -16.98 5.96 -24.19
N GLU A 56 -16.39 6.48 -25.28
CA GLU A 56 -15.36 7.51 -25.21
C GLU A 56 -15.87 8.81 -24.56
N ALA A 57 -17.15 9.12 -24.73
CA ALA A 57 -17.79 10.29 -24.12
C ALA A 57 -17.85 10.18 -22.60
N GLU A 58 -18.18 9.01 -22.08
CA GLU A 58 -18.19 8.74 -20.63
C GLU A 58 -16.78 8.85 -20.04
N LEU A 59 -15.77 8.26 -20.71
CA LEU A 59 -14.38 8.37 -20.31
C LEU A 59 -13.95 9.84 -20.27
N LYS A 60 -14.23 10.61 -21.32
CA LYS A 60 -13.87 12.03 -21.41
C LYS A 60 -14.55 12.86 -20.32
N ASN A 61 -15.84 12.60 -20.03
CA ASN A 61 -16.57 13.26 -18.95
C ASN A 61 -15.96 12.94 -17.59
N HIS A 62 -15.64 11.67 -17.32
CA HIS A 62 -14.94 11.29 -16.10
C HIS A 62 -13.59 11.99 -15.96
N LEU A 63 -12.75 11.95 -16.98
CA LEU A 63 -11.41 12.55 -16.95
C LEU A 63 -11.45 14.07 -16.74
N SER A 64 -12.53 14.76 -17.16
CA SER A 64 -12.68 16.21 -16.95
C SER A 64 -12.87 16.62 -15.49
N THR A 65 -13.34 15.70 -14.63
CA THR A 65 -13.62 15.93 -13.21
C THR A 65 -12.77 15.04 -12.29
N TYR A 66 -11.94 14.17 -12.87
CA TYR A 66 -11.15 13.19 -12.13
C TYR A 66 -10.03 13.83 -11.33
N ASP A 67 -10.09 13.70 -10.01
CA ASP A 67 -8.95 13.98 -9.12
C ASP A 67 -8.20 12.68 -8.84
N GLN A 68 -7.03 12.51 -9.43
CA GLN A 68 -6.17 11.33 -9.22
C GLN A 68 -5.70 11.17 -7.77
N HIS A 69 -5.81 12.22 -6.97
CA HIS A 69 -5.45 12.21 -5.56
C HIS A 69 -6.64 11.87 -4.65
N GLU A 70 -7.86 11.86 -5.18
CA GLU A 70 -9.02 11.39 -4.43
C GLU A 70 -9.01 9.88 -4.31
N SER A 71 -9.26 9.39 -3.11
CA SER A 71 -9.44 7.96 -2.84
C SER A 71 -10.75 7.73 -2.10
N ILE A 72 -11.48 6.71 -2.51
CA ILE A 72 -12.72 6.26 -1.89
C ILE A 72 -12.50 4.98 -1.09
N ASP A 73 -13.37 4.70 -0.13
CA ASP A 73 -13.35 3.45 0.62
C ASP A 73 -13.89 2.32 -0.25
N TYR A 74 -13.14 1.23 -0.32
CA TYR A 74 -13.54 -0.02 -0.97
C TYR A 74 -14.17 -0.98 0.04
N PRO A 75 -15.02 -1.93 -0.42
CA PRO A 75 -15.74 -2.85 0.47
C PRO A 75 -14.87 -3.58 1.51
N PRO A 76 -13.60 -3.99 1.20
CA PRO A 76 -12.73 -4.59 2.20
C PRO A 76 -12.45 -3.71 3.43
N TYR A 77 -12.52 -2.37 3.31
CA TYR A 77 -12.29 -1.49 4.44
C TYR A 77 -13.40 -1.57 5.51
N ALA A 78 -14.64 -1.84 5.08
CA ALA A 78 -15.74 -2.12 6.01
C ALA A 78 -15.62 -3.53 6.63
N LYS A 79 -15.04 -4.48 5.89
CA LYS A 79 -14.81 -5.86 6.35
C LYS A 79 -13.62 -5.99 7.31
N LEU A 80 -12.70 -5.02 7.33
CA LEU A 80 -11.49 -4.97 8.16
C LEU A 80 -11.45 -3.68 9.00
N PRO A 81 -12.39 -3.47 9.94
CA PRO A 81 -12.43 -2.26 10.77
C PRO A 81 -11.17 -2.10 11.63
N GLU A 82 -10.43 -3.19 11.90
CA GLU A 82 -9.17 -3.20 12.64
C GLU A 82 -8.07 -2.37 11.94
N ALA A 83 -8.16 -2.20 10.62
CA ALA A 83 -7.22 -1.36 9.89
C ALA A 83 -7.35 0.14 10.25
N ARG A 84 -8.54 0.58 10.70
CA ARG A 84 -8.80 1.99 11.00
C ARG A 84 -7.96 2.51 12.15
N SER A 85 -7.77 1.73 13.20
CA SER A 85 -6.95 2.15 14.35
C SER A 85 -5.49 2.39 13.93
N ILE A 86 -4.94 1.55 13.06
CA ILE A 86 -3.58 1.70 12.54
C ILE A 86 -3.48 2.94 11.64
N VAL A 87 -4.46 3.13 10.75
CA VAL A 87 -4.51 4.32 9.87
C VAL A 87 -4.60 5.61 10.70
N MET A 88 -5.49 5.66 11.70
CA MET A 88 -5.66 6.85 12.54
C MET A 88 -4.42 7.13 13.41
N PHE A 89 -3.79 6.08 13.93
CA PHE A 89 -2.50 6.21 14.61
C PHE A 89 -1.44 6.84 13.69
N LEU A 90 -1.30 6.30 12.47
CA LEU A 90 -0.35 6.80 11.48
C LEU A 90 -0.64 8.28 11.12
N MET A 91 -1.91 8.60 10.82
CA MET A 91 -2.33 9.97 10.50
C MET A 91 -1.95 10.95 11.62
N ALA A 92 -2.21 10.58 12.87
CA ALA A 92 -1.85 11.40 14.03
C ALA A 92 -0.33 11.55 14.19
N GLN A 93 0.41 10.45 14.01
CA GLN A 93 1.86 10.42 14.16
C GLN A 93 2.60 11.31 13.14
N VAL A 94 2.07 11.42 11.91
CA VAL A 94 2.72 12.16 10.83
C VAL A 94 2.11 13.53 10.55
N GLY A 95 1.15 13.98 11.36
CA GLY A 95 0.42 15.24 11.10
C GLY A 95 -0.33 15.19 9.75
N GLY A 96 -1.00 14.05 9.48
CA GLY A 96 -1.65 13.82 8.20
C GLY A 96 -2.88 14.73 7.99
N GLU A 97 -2.95 15.40 6.85
CA GLU A 97 -4.05 16.29 6.44
C GLU A 97 -5.10 15.57 5.59
N ARG A 98 -4.66 14.67 4.71
CA ARG A 98 -5.52 13.92 3.81
C ARG A 98 -5.01 12.48 3.67
N LEU A 99 -5.92 11.52 3.84
CA LEU A 99 -5.64 10.11 3.60
C LEU A 99 -5.94 9.79 2.12
N GLY A 100 -4.93 9.31 1.43
CA GLY A 100 -5.01 8.82 0.06
C GLY A 100 -5.28 7.31 -0.02
N ARG A 101 -4.43 6.61 -0.76
CA ARG A 101 -4.52 5.15 -0.92
C ARG A 101 -4.18 4.43 0.38
N VAL A 102 -4.91 3.35 0.64
CA VAL A 102 -4.59 2.39 1.71
C VAL A 102 -4.75 0.99 1.15
N MET A 103 -3.65 0.24 1.13
CA MET A 103 -3.60 -1.11 0.58
C MET A 103 -2.85 -2.03 1.52
N ILE A 104 -3.24 -3.30 1.57
CA ILE A 104 -2.44 -4.33 2.24
C ILE A 104 -1.88 -5.22 1.15
N ASN A 105 -0.56 -5.22 1.01
CA ASN A 105 0.16 -5.95 -0.03
C ASN A 105 0.90 -7.14 0.58
N LYS A 106 0.72 -8.30 -0.06
CA LYS A 106 1.38 -9.55 0.30
C LYS A 106 2.31 -10.01 -0.81
N ILE A 107 3.53 -10.37 -0.45
CA ILE A 107 4.54 -10.99 -1.32
C ILE A 107 4.89 -12.34 -0.71
N ARG A 108 4.69 -13.42 -1.46
CA ARG A 108 5.04 -14.77 -1.01
C ARG A 108 6.55 -14.99 -0.97
N PRO A 109 7.05 -16.02 -0.27
CA PRO A 109 8.44 -16.44 -0.37
C PRO A 109 8.88 -16.61 -1.83
N GLY A 110 10.02 -16.01 -2.19
CA GLY A 110 10.55 -15.97 -3.56
C GLY A 110 9.92 -14.93 -4.49
N GLY A 111 8.85 -14.24 -4.07
CA GLY A 111 8.22 -13.16 -4.83
C GLY A 111 8.91 -11.82 -4.63
N ARG A 112 8.56 -10.84 -5.50
CA ARG A 112 9.17 -9.51 -5.47
C ARG A 112 8.23 -8.42 -5.99
N ILE A 113 8.53 -7.18 -5.64
CA ILE A 113 8.12 -5.98 -6.37
C ILE A 113 9.32 -5.56 -7.21
N TYR A 114 9.13 -5.44 -8.52
CA TYR A 114 10.21 -5.11 -9.44
C TYR A 114 10.65 -3.66 -9.28
N PRO A 115 11.92 -3.32 -9.62
CA PRO A 115 12.42 -1.95 -9.55
C PRO A 115 11.51 -0.98 -10.30
N HIS A 116 11.10 0.09 -9.64
CA HIS A 116 10.28 1.14 -10.23
C HIS A 116 10.40 2.45 -9.44
N VAL A 117 9.90 3.50 -10.06
CA VAL A 117 9.72 4.82 -9.45
C VAL A 117 8.22 5.13 -9.48
N ASP A 118 7.68 5.63 -8.40
CA ASP A 118 6.29 6.10 -8.39
C ASP A 118 6.13 7.37 -9.25
N THR A 119 4.93 7.59 -9.78
CA THR A 119 4.67 8.73 -10.67
C THR A 119 4.90 10.06 -9.95
N PRO A 120 5.57 11.05 -10.60
CA PRO A 120 5.89 12.34 -9.97
C PRO A 120 4.67 13.05 -9.37
N SER A 121 3.56 13.12 -10.08
CA SER A 121 2.33 13.74 -9.58
C SER A 121 1.83 13.13 -8.27
N HIS A 122 2.07 11.83 -8.05
CA HIS A 122 1.70 11.14 -6.82
C HIS A 122 2.70 11.43 -5.70
N THR A 123 4.00 11.35 -5.98
CA THR A 123 5.07 11.54 -4.98
C THR A 123 5.21 12.98 -4.51
N GLU A 124 4.81 13.96 -5.32
CA GLU A 124 4.77 15.36 -4.97
C GLU A 124 3.59 15.71 -4.05
N TYR A 125 2.50 14.96 -4.16
CA TYR A 125 1.27 15.21 -3.41
C TYR A 125 1.20 14.40 -2.12
N TYR A 126 1.60 13.12 -2.15
CA TYR A 126 1.54 12.20 -1.02
C TYR A 126 2.91 11.73 -0.57
N SER A 127 3.09 11.62 0.73
CA SER A 127 4.13 10.80 1.35
C SER A 127 3.63 9.38 1.53
N ARG A 128 4.48 8.37 1.23
CA ARG A 128 4.14 6.95 1.37
C ARG A 128 4.72 6.36 2.64
N PHE A 129 3.86 5.68 3.37
CA PHE A 129 4.21 5.01 4.61
C PHE A 129 3.89 3.53 4.54
N HIS A 130 4.75 2.72 5.14
CA HIS A 130 4.56 1.30 5.30
C HIS A 130 4.39 0.96 6.77
N VAL A 131 3.31 0.26 7.12
CA VAL A 131 3.17 -0.39 8.43
C VAL A 131 3.35 -1.89 8.22
N VAL A 132 4.31 -2.47 8.93
CA VAL A 132 4.70 -3.87 8.76
C VAL A 132 3.77 -4.78 9.54
N LEU A 133 2.96 -5.56 8.84
CA LEU A 133 2.02 -6.52 9.45
C LEU A 133 2.66 -7.89 9.65
N GLN A 134 3.48 -8.34 8.69
CA GLN A 134 4.25 -9.58 8.75
C GLN A 134 5.53 -9.44 7.94
N SER A 135 6.65 -9.85 8.51
CA SER A 135 7.97 -9.86 7.88
C SER A 135 8.90 -10.83 8.62
N ALA A 136 9.98 -11.25 7.98
CA ALA A 136 11.04 -12.05 8.60
C ALA A 136 12.40 -11.71 7.98
N PRO A 137 13.53 -12.01 8.64
CA PRO A 137 14.86 -11.90 8.04
C PRO A 137 14.92 -12.60 6.68
N GLY A 138 15.54 -11.93 5.70
CA GLY A 138 15.55 -12.34 4.28
C GLY A 138 14.60 -11.52 3.41
N VAL A 139 13.72 -10.70 4.00
CA VAL A 139 13.04 -9.64 3.26
C VAL A 139 13.98 -8.46 3.10
N ASP A 140 14.22 -8.05 1.86
CA ASP A 140 15.03 -6.90 1.51
C ASP A 140 14.17 -5.83 0.84
N PHE A 141 14.20 -4.63 1.39
CA PHE A 141 13.60 -3.43 0.80
C PHE A 141 14.72 -2.48 0.41
N ARG A 142 14.82 -2.17 -0.89
CA ARG A 142 15.79 -1.21 -1.42
C ARG A 142 15.09 0.07 -1.87
N ALA A 143 15.66 1.23 -1.55
CA ALA A 143 15.28 2.53 -2.10
C ALA A 143 16.54 3.34 -2.43
N GLY A 144 16.79 3.60 -3.70
CA GLY A 144 18.08 4.07 -4.19
C GLY A 144 19.18 3.05 -3.83
N ASP A 145 20.22 3.50 -3.13
CA ASP A 145 21.35 2.66 -2.69
C ASP A 145 21.17 2.12 -1.26
N GLU A 146 20.05 2.44 -0.60
CA GLU A 146 19.81 2.04 0.79
C GLU A 146 18.99 0.74 0.83
N HIS A 147 19.47 -0.23 1.61
CA HIS A 147 18.79 -1.47 1.90
C HIS A 147 18.35 -1.51 3.35
N VAL A 148 17.11 -1.97 3.61
CA VAL A 148 16.58 -2.06 4.96
C VAL A 148 15.66 -3.28 5.14
N TYR A 149 15.81 -3.93 6.29
CA TYR A 149 14.83 -4.85 6.82
C TYR A 149 13.86 -4.09 7.72
N MET A 150 12.58 -4.17 7.42
CA MET A 150 11.51 -3.55 8.20
C MET A 150 10.85 -4.61 9.08
N GLY A 151 10.87 -4.40 10.41
CA GLY A 151 10.36 -5.34 11.41
C GLY A 151 8.84 -5.23 11.63
N VAL A 152 8.24 -6.31 12.12
CA VAL A 152 6.79 -6.34 12.43
C VAL A 152 6.42 -5.29 13.48
N GLY A 153 5.33 -4.56 13.28
CA GLY A 153 4.87 -3.49 14.16
C GLY A 153 5.63 -2.17 13.99
N GLU A 154 6.50 -2.07 13.00
CA GLU A 154 7.16 -0.82 12.64
C GLU A 154 6.38 -0.05 11.59
N ALA A 155 6.48 1.29 11.64
CA ALA A 155 6.03 2.19 10.59
C ALA A 155 7.22 2.92 9.97
N TRP A 156 7.29 2.91 8.66
CA TRP A 156 8.40 3.46 7.88
C TRP A 156 7.93 4.45 6.83
N TRP A 157 8.67 5.53 6.67
CA TRP A 157 8.64 6.41 5.50
C TRP A 157 9.85 6.17 4.62
N PHE A 158 9.67 6.21 3.31
CA PHE A 158 10.78 6.24 2.35
C PHE A 158 10.45 7.19 1.20
N ASN A 159 11.47 7.67 0.52
CA ASN A 159 11.30 8.52 -0.65
C ASN A 159 10.95 7.68 -1.88
N ASN A 160 9.66 7.57 -2.17
CA ASN A 160 9.15 6.79 -3.29
C ASN A 160 9.30 7.46 -4.68
N ALA A 161 9.90 8.66 -4.72
CA ALA A 161 10.41 9.26 -5.96
C ALA A 161 11.79 8.69 -6.37
N LYS A 162 12.48 7.97 -5.47
CA LYS A 162 13.65 7.17 -5.83
C LYS A 162 13.23 5.79 -6.32
N GLU A 163 14.04 5.20 -7.21
CA GLU A 163 13.84 3.80 -7.59
C GLU A 163 13.85 2.91 -6.36
N HIS A 164 12.86 2.01 -6.27
CA HIS A 164 12.73 1.09 -5.16
C HIS A 164 12.20 -0.27 -5.60
N GLU A 165 12.54 -1.27 -4.82
CA GLU A 165 12.12 -2.66 -5.02
C GLU A 165 11.99 -3.40 -3.70
N VAL A 166 11.37 -4.57 -3.76
CA VAL A 166 11.28 -5.50 -2.61
C VAL A 166 11.56 -6.91 -3.09
N ILE A 167 12.38 -7.65 -2.34
CA ILE A 167 12.61 -9.08 -2.58
C ILE A 167 12.28 -9.81 -1.29
N ASN A 168 11.45 -10.84 -1.38
CA ASN A 168 11.14 -11.69 -0.24
C ASN A 168 11.88 -13.04 -0.34
N ASN A 169 13.10 -13.08 0.17
CA ASN A 169 13.91 -14.29 0.31
C ASN A 169 13.71 -14.99 1.68
N SER A 170 12.70 -14.58 2.45
CA SER A 170 12.34 -15.22 3.71
C SER A 170 11.46 -16.45 3.50
N GLY A 171 11.25 -17.24 4.56
CA GLY A 171 10.35 -18.40 4.54
C GLY A 171 8.88 -18.08 4.82
N VAL A 172 8.49 -16.80 4.94
CA VAL A 172 7.11 -16.39 5.25
C VAL A 172 6.61 -15.32 4.28
N ASP A 173 5.29 -15.15 4.19
CA ASP A 173 4.72 -14.04 3.44
C ASP A 173 5.17 -12.70 4.05
N ARG A 174 5.59 -11.77 3.21
CA ARG A 174 5.78 -10.37 3.60
C ARG A 174 4.47 -9.64 3.40
N ILE A 175 3.90 -9.07 4.48
CA ILE A 175 2.62 -8.35 4.43
C ILE A 175 2.81 -6.96 5.03
N HIS A 176 2.60 -5.93 4.21
CA HIS A 176 2.66 -4.54 4.66
C HIS A 176 1.35 -3.82 4.33
N MET A 177 0.88 -2.98 5.25
CA MET A 177 -0.12 -1.97 4.95
C MET A 177 0.59 -0.72 4.45
N ILE A 178 0.18 -0.25 3.26
CA ILE A 178 0.72 0.92 2.59
C ILE A 178 -0.31 2.02 2.71
N CYS A 179 0.10 3.18 3.21
CA CYS A 179 -0.73 4.36 3.36
C CYS A 179 -0.07 5.55 2.66
N ASP A 180 -0.81 6.18 1.75
CA ASP A 180 -0.42 7.43 1.16
C ASP A 180 -1.10 8.56 1.95
N VAL A 181 -0.31 9.45 2.54
CA VAL A 181 -0.79 10.52 3.41
C VAL A 181 -0.23 11.85 2.94
N LYS A 182 -1.11 12.83 2.71
CA LYS A 182 -0.68 14.21 2.54
C LYS A 182 -0.35 14.78 3.91
N THR A 183 0.87 15.29 4.05
CA THR A 183 1.35 15.95 5.25
C THR A 183 1.68 17.41 4.94
N SER A 184 1.64 18.27 5.94
CA SER A 184 2.24 19.62 5.82
C SER A 184 3.74 19.44 5.57
N LYS A 185 4.23 20.00 4.48
CA LYS A 185 5.67 20.04 4.17
C LYS A 185 6.29 21.26 4.83
#